data_c65ab5cfa9f6ee1ab1c90629b6b701b1
#
_entry.id   c65ab5cfa9f6ee1ab1c90629b6b701b1
#
_cell.length_a   1.000
_cell.length_b   1.000
_cell.length_c   1.000
_cell.angle_alpha   90.00
_cell.angle_beta   90.00
_cell.angle_gamma   90.00
#
_symmetry.space_group_name_H-M   'P 1'
#
loop_
_entity.id
_entity.type
_entity.pdbx_description
1 polymer ?
#
loop_
_entity_poly.entity_id
_entity_poly.type
_entity_poly.pdbx_seq_one_letter_code
_entity_poly.pdbx_strand_id
1 'polypeptide(L)'
;EDMKENVERERQNFFSHVIRGEVSIGEAVKNGKKYGMDLSAGFYSIILFKIFSTPEENIVSEHIWKICEKIETKVDEIPYAYYFRRGIDGWVFLLTAESKEQMEERQKNLCDCLAEIMKNERKVEYFGGIGKPVERIRNLGQSFRDAERIFAERFTRQSNQFLSGFEKMDVYKDDEFQIKDLGD
;
A
#
# COMPACT_ATOMS: atom_id res chain seq x y z
N GLU A 1 12.57 24.66 1.11
CA GLU A 1 12.79 23.43 0.35
C GLU A 1 13.63 22.43 1.11
N ASP A 2 14.76 22.90 1.62
CA ASP A 2 15.61 22.03 2.44
C ASP A 2 14.85 21.53 3.66
N MET A 3 13.99 22.36 4.22
CA MET A 3 13.20 21.99 5.38
C MET A 3 12.18 20.91 5.02
N LYS A 4 11.55 21.04 3.86
CA LYS A 4 10.60 20.03 3.39
C LYS A 4 11.28 18.68 3.16
N GLU A 5 12.45 18.73 2.54
CA GLU A 5 13.20 17.50 2.28
C GLU A 5 13.64 16.85 3.58
N ASN A 6 14.05 17.66 4.56
CA ASN A 6 14.46 17.14 5.86
C ASN A 6 13.29 16.52 6.61
N VAL A 7 12.13 17.15 6.57
CA VAL A 7 10.94 16.60 7.23
C VAL A 7 10.55 15.26 6.58
N GLU A 8 10.59 15.22 5.26
CA GLU A 8 10.24 14.00 4.55
C GLU A 8 11.23 12.88 4.85
N ARG A 9 12.51 13.20 4.92
CA ARG A 9 13.53 12.22 5.27
C ARG A 9 13.34 11.70 6.69
N GLU A 10 13.04 12.59 7.63
CA GLU A 10 12.78 12.20 9.00
C GLU A 10 11.54 11.31 9.09
N ARG A 11 10.52 11.65 8.31
CA ARG A 11 9.29 10.87 8.26
C ARG A 11 9.57 9.45 7.73
N GLN A 12 10.36 9.35 6.68
CA GLN A 12 10.76 8.06 6.12
C GLN A 12 11.60 7.25 7.12
N ASN A 13 12.52 7.90 7.79
CA ASN A 13 13.34 7.25 8.82
C ASN A 13 12.47 6.74 9.97
N PHE A 14 11.53 7.55 10.41
CA PHE A 14 10.61 7.14 11.46
C PHE A 14 9.84 5.89 11.04
N PHE A 15 9.31 5.89 9.83
CA PHE A 15 8.57 4.75 9.32
C PHE A 15 9.43 3.49 9.27
N SER A 16 10.68 3.65 8.85
CA SER A 16 11.62 2.52 8.81
C SER A 16 11.83 1.93 10.20
N HIS A 17 11.95 2.78 11.21
CA HIS A 17 12.11 2.32 12.58
C HIS A 17 10.86 1.59 13.07
N VAL A 18 9.69 2.10 12.72
CA VAL A 18 8.42 1.45 13.08
C VAL A 18 8.34 0.06 12.46
N ILE A 19 8.68 -0.04 11.18
CA ILE A 19 8.67 -1.32 10.47
C ILE A 19 9.60 -2.34 11.12
N ARG A 20 10.74 -1.88 11.62
CA ARG A 20 11.71 -2.77 12.26
C ARG A 20 11.40 -3.07 13.73
N GLY A 21 10.32 -2.48 14.24
CA GLY A 21 9.92 -2.71 15.62
C GLY A 21 10.84 -2.05 16.63
N GLU A 22 11.51 -0.98 16.24
CA GLU A 22 12.49 -0.29 17.05
C GLU A 22 11.92 0.85 17.89
N VAL A 23 10.61 1.08 17.82
CA VAL A 23 9.98 2.13 18.61
C VAL A 23 8.91 1.52 19.51
N SER A 24 8.75 2.12 20.68
CA SER A 24 7.68 1.72 21.59
C SER A 24 6.35 2.24 21.07
N ILE A 25 5.26 1.71 21.62
CA ILE A 25 3.91 2.16 21.23
C ILE A 25 3.76 3.65 21.51
N GLY A 26 4.23 4.10 22.68
CA GLY A 26 4.15 5.50 23.03
C GLY A 26 4.92 6.41 22.08
N GLU A 27 6.12 5.98 21.71
CA GLU A 27 6.93 6.74 20.75
C GLU A 27 6.29 6.77 19.37
N ALA A 28 5.73 5.62 18.95
CA ALA A 28 5.07 5.55 17.64
C ALA A 28 3.90 6.51 17.56
N VAL A 29 3.06 6.53 18.59
CA VAL A 29 1.88 7.42 18.62
C VAL A 29 2.32 8.87 18.67
N LYS A 30 3.26 9.20 19.55
CA LYS A 30 3.73 10.57 19.72
C LYS A 30 4.38 11.11 18.45
N ASN A 31 5.33 10.36 17.92
CA ASN A 31 6.07 10.79 16.74
C ASN A 31 5.23 10.72 15.47
N GLY A 32 4.27 9.78 15.44
CA GLY A 32 3.34 9.72 14.33
C GLY A 32 2.57 11.01 14.15
N LYS A 33 2.10 11.57 15.27
CA LYS A 33 1.36 12.84 15.23
C LYS A 33 2.22 13.98 14.68
N LYS A 34 3.50 13.96 14.97
CA LYS A 34 4.43 14.95 14.45
C LYS A 34 4.42 14.96 12.92
N TYR A 35 4.21 13.81 12.31
CA TYR A 35 4.21 13.65 10.85
C TYR A 35 2.80 13.52 10.29
N GLY A 36 1.79 13.91 11.06
CA GLY A 36 0.41 13.91 10.60
C GLY A 36 -0.25 12.54 10.57
N MET A 37 0.28 11.59 11.34
CA MET A 37 -0.28 10.24 11.38
C MET A 37 -0.87 9.93 12.74
N ASP A 38 -2.09 9.41 12.74
CA ASP A 38 -2.71 8.90 13.95
C ASP A 38 -2.49 7.40 13.99
N LEU A 39 -1.48 6.99 14.76
CA LEU A 39 -1.11 5.59 14.88
C LEU A 39 -1.70 4.91 16.12
N SER A 40 -2.65 5.57 16.77
CA SER A 40 -3.38 4.98 17.89
C SER A 40 -4.58 4.21 17.33
N ALA A 41 -4.42 2.92 17.16
CA ALA A 41 -5.45 2.11 16.51
C ALA A 41 -5.43 0.70 17.04
N GLY A 42 -6.47 -0.06 16.68
CA GLY A 42 -6.56 -1.47 17.09
C GLY A 42 -5.91 -2.43 16.11
N PHE A 43 -5.82 -2.03 14.85
CA PHE A 43 -5.24 -2.88 13.81
C PHE A 43 -4.43 -2.05 12.84
N TYR A 44 -3.42 -2.68 12.24
CA TYR A 44 -2.52 -2.06 11.27
C TYR A 44 -2.30 -3.02 10.11
N SER A 45 -2.13 -2.49 8.92
CA SER A 45 -1.86 -3.31 7.74
C SER A 45 -0.96 -2.56 6.76
N ILE A 46 -0.12 -3.29 6.06
CA ILE A 46 0.74 -2.76 5.01
C ILE A 46 0.23 -3.25 3.66
N ILE A 47 0.19 -2.36 2.70
CA ILE A 47 -0.05 -2.73 1.30
C ILE A 47 1.10 -2.17 0.49
N LEU A 48 1.74 -3.03 -0.30
CA LEU A 48 2.78 -2.62 -1.23
C LEU A 48 2.16 -2.47 -2.61
N PHE A 49 2.53 -1.40 -3.31
CA PHE A 49 1.91 -1.08 -4.59
C PHE A 49 2.97 -0.48 -5.51
N LYS A 50 2.95 -0.90 -6.77
CA LYS A 50 3.89 -0.39 -7.76
C LYS A 50 3.21 -0.28 -9.11
N ILE A 51 3.56 0.76 -9.86
CA ILE A 51 3.10 0.92 -11.24
C ILE A 51 4.30 0.74 -12.16
N PHE A 52 4.05 0.30 -13.38
CA PHE A 52 5.12 0.08 -14.35
C PHE A 52 4.55 0.12 -15.76
N SER A 53 5.38 0.59 -16.70
CA SER A 53 4.96 0.62 -18.08
C SER A 53 5.05 -0.78 -18.68
N THR A 54 4.21 -1.03 -19.68
CA THR A 54 4.28 -2.31 -20.38
C THR A 54 5.54 -2.33 -21.24
N PRO A 55 6.09 -3.52 -21.51
CA PRO A 55 7.35 -3.60 -22.27
C PRO A 55 7.29 -2.99 -23.66
N GLU A 56 6.13 -3.01 -24.30
CA GLU A 56 5.96 -2.47 -25.64
C GLU A 56 5.79 -0.96 -25.66
N GLU A 57 5.58 -0.35 -24.49
CA GLU A 57 5.26 1.06 -24.43
C GLU A 57 6.43 1.88 -23.93
N ASN A 58 6.68 2.97 -24.62
CA ASN A 58 7.71 3.90 -24.24
C ASN A 58 7.07 5.08 -23.54
N ILE A 59 6.81 4.91 -22.25
CA ILE A 59 6.09 5.91 -21.46
C ILE A 59 7.03 7.04 -21.06
N VAL A 60 6.57 8.26 -21.29
CA VAL A 60 7.32 9.44 -20.88
C VAL A 60 7.29 9.57 -19.36
N SER A 61 8.43 9.90 -18.78
CA SER A 61 8.55 10.08 -17.32
C SER A 61 7.52 11.03 -16.75
N GLU A 62 7.19 12.06 -17.51
CA GLU A 62 6.19 13.04 -17.10
C GLU A 62 4.82 12.40 -16.91
N HIS A 63 4.47 11.46 -17.77
CA HIS A 63 3.19 10.77 -17.65
C HIS A 63 3.14 9.91 -16.38
N ILE A 64 4.21 9.19 -16.11
CA ILE A 64 4.31 8.40 -14.88
C ILE A 64 4.21 9.32 -13.66
N TRP A 65 4.89 10.46 -13.72
CA TRP A 65 4.86 11.42 -12.61
C TRP A 65 3.43 11.92 -12.32
N LYS A 66 2.67 12.15 -13.39
CA LYS A 66 1.28 12.61 -13.23
C LYS A 66 0.40 11.54 -12.58
N ILE A 67 0.63 10.27 -12.92
CA ILE A 67 -0.10 9.18 -12.29
C ILE A 67 0.25 9.11 -10.81
N CYS A 68 1.53 9.23 -10.48
CA CYS A 68 1.97 9.23 -9.09
C CYS A 68 1.30 10.35 -8.30
N GLU A 69 1.19 11.52 -8.90
CA GLU A 69 0.54 12.65 -8.27
C GLU A 69 -0.93 12.38 -8.01
N LYS A 70 -1.62 11.79 -8.97
CA LYS A 70 -3.03 11.42 -8.78
C LYS A 70 -3.22 10.46 -7.62
N ILE A 71 -2.34 9.46 -7.55
CA ILE A 71 -2.41 8.45 -6.49
C ILE A 71 -2.22 9.12 -5.13
N GLU A 72 -1.18 9.92 -5.01
CA GLU A 72 -0.85 10.55 -3.72
C GLU A 72 -1.91 11.55 -3.29
N THR A 73 -2.44 12.32 -4.23
CA THR A 73 -3.51 13.24 -3.92
C THR A 73 -4.74 12.49 -3.41
N LYS A 74 -5.05 11.36 -4.02
CA LYS A 74 -6.21 10.58 -3.60
C LYS A 74 -6.00 9.97 -2.23
N VAL A 75 -4.82 9.42 -1.96
CA VAL A 75 -4.53 8.82 -0.66
C VAL A 75 -4.54 9.88 0.44
N ASP A 76 -4.09 11.09 0.14
CA ASP A 76 -4.13 12.20 1.11
C ASP A 76 -5.55 12.50 1.57
N GLU A 77 -6.57 12.16 0.77
CA GLU A 77 -7.95 12.37 1.14
C GLU A 77 -8.52 11.26 2.01
N ILE A 78 -7.75 10.19 2.21
CA ILE A 78 -8.19 9.03 2.99
C ILE A 78 -7.57 9.12 4.38
N PRO A 79 -8.37 9.41 5.42
CA PRO A 79 -7.81 9.73 6.74
C PRO A 79 -7.15 8.56 7.46
N TYR A 80 -7.41 7.33 7.04
CA TYR A 80 -6.84 6.16 7.70
C TYR A 80 -5.70 5.52 6.89
N ALA A 81 -5.24 6.16 5.83
CA ALA A 81 -4.18 5.62 4.99
C ALA A 81 -3.04 6.63 4.89
N TYR A 82 -1.83 6.13 5.06
CA TYR A 82 -0.61 6.93 4.96
C TYR A 82 0.30 6.30 3.95
N TYR A 83 0.94 7.11 3.11
CA TYR A 83 1.82 6.55 2.09
C TYR A 83 3.28 6.96 2.33
N PHE A 84 4.16 6.08 1.90
CA PHE A 84 5.60 6.32 1.88
C PHE A 84 6.10 5.84 0.53
N ARG A 85 6.96 6.63 -0.09
CA ARG A 85 7.49 6.28 -1.39
C ARG A 85 8.48 5.13 -1.28
N ARG A 86 8.44 4.25 -2.27
CA ARG A 86 9.37 3.13 -2.39
C ARG A 86 9.86 3.12 -3.82
N GLY A 87 10.95 3.85 -4.06
CA GLY A 87 11.40 4.11 -5.42
C GLY A 87 10.59 5.23 -6.04
N ILE A 88 10.68 5.37 -7.36
CA ILE A 88 9.99 6.46 -8.07
C ILE A 88 8.53 6.14 -8.37
N ASP A 89 8.21 4.86 -8.49
CA ASP A 89 6.91 4.42 -8.98
C ASP A 89 6.24 3.40 -8.07
N GLY A 90 6.66 3.35 -6.81
CA GLY A 90 6.07 2.44 -5.85
C GLY A 90 5.77 3.10 -4.52
N TRP A 91 4.95 2.44 -3.73
CA TRP A 91 4.51 2.94 -2.44
C TRP A 91 4.37 1.83 -1.42
N VAL A 92 4.54 2.23 -0.16
CA VAL A 92 4.12 1.44 0.98
C VAL A 92 2.96 2.21 1.59
N PHE A 93 1.81 1.56 1.69
CA PHE A 93 0.65 2.16 2.34
C PHE A 93 0.49 1.54 3.72
N LEU A 94 0.31 2.39 4.71
CA LEU A 94 0.02 1.98 6.08
C LEU A 94 -1.42 2.33 6.37
N LEU A 95 -2.22 1.32 6.73
CA LEU A 95 -3.62 1.51 7.07
C LEU A 95 -3.84 1.21 8.55
N THR A 96 -4.76 1.96 9.16
CA THR A 96 -5.17 1.74 10.54
C THR A 96 -6.65 1.44 10.58
N ALA A 97 -7.10 0.75 11.62
CA ALA A 97 -8.51 0.45 11.83
C ALA A 97 -8.73 0.09 13.29
N GLU A 98 -9.99 0.07 13.71
CA GLU A 98 -10.35 -0.27 15.08
C GLU A 98 -10.79 -1.72 15.24
N SER A 99 -11.15 -2.37 14.14
CA SER A 99 -11.58 -3.76 14.18
C SER A 99 -11.08 -4.47 12.93
N LYS A 100 -11.13 -5.79 12.97
CA LYS A 100 -10.74 -6.60 11.83
C LYS A 100 -11.66 -6.34 10.64
N GLU A 101 -12.93 -6.27 10.88
CA GLU A 101 -13.92 -6.01 9.82
C GLU A 101 -13.69 -4.65 9.19
N GLN A 102 -13.41 -3.65 10.00
CA GLN A 102 -13.12 -2.32 9.49
C GLN A 102 -11.84 -2.31 8.67
N MET A 103 -10.83 -3.09 9.11
CA MET A 103 -9.60 -3.16 8.35
C MET A 103 -9.83 -3.78 6.97
N GLU A 104 -10.61 -4.87 6.91
CA GLU A 104 -10.91 -5.49 5.63
C GLU A 104 -11.63 -4.53 4.69
N GLU A 105 -12.57 -3.78 5.23
CA GLU A 105 -13.28 -2.77 4.45
C GLU A 105 -12.34 -1.68 3.95
N ARG A 106 -11.45 -1.21 4.82
CA ARG A 106 -10.53 -0.14 4.46
C ARG A 106 -9.48 -0.59 3.45
N GLN A 107 -9.02 -1.84 3.58
CA GLN A 107 -8.14 -2.42 2.56
C GLN A 107 -8.83 -2.44 1.20
N LYS A 108 -10.08 -2.91 1.19
CA LYS A 108 -10.83 -2.96 -0.06
C LYS A 108 -11.05 -1.58 -0.64
N ASN A 109 -11.41 -0.62 0.20
CA ASN A 109 -11.66 0.74 -0.27
C ASN A 109 -10.41 1.35 -0.90
N LEU A 110 -9.27 1.18 -0.29
CA LEU A 110 -8.02 1.71 -0.86
C LEU A 110 -7.70 1.03 -2.18
N CYS A 111 -7.79 -0.29 -2.21
CA CYS A 111 -7.49 -1.04 -3.43
C CYS A 111 -8.44 -0.64 -4.56
N ASP A 112 -9.73 -0.47 -4.25
CA ASP A 112 -10.70 -0.05 -5.25
C ASP A 112 -10.38 1.35 -5.79
N CYS A 113 -9.98 2.26 -4.91
CA CYS A 113 -9.60 3.60 -5.32
C CYS A 113 -8.40 3.59 -6.26
N LEU A 114 -7.39 2.81 -5.92
CA LEU A 114 -6.19 2.71 -6.74
C LEU A 114 -6.50 2.06 -8.09
N ALA A 115 -7.27 0.98 -8.06
CA ALA A 115 -7.66 0.31 -9.29
C ALA A 115 -8.46 1.25 -10.20
N GLU A 116 -9.32 2.07 -9.62
CA GLU A 116 -10.11 3.02 -10.41
C GLU A 116 -9.23 4.06 -11.10
N ILE A 117 -8.21 4.55 -10.39
CA ILE A 117 -7.24 5.48 -10.98
C ILE A 117 -6.52 4.82 -12.15
N MET A 118 -6.08 3.57 -11.94
CA MET A 118 -5.29 2.87 -12.95
C MET A 118 -6.11 2.38 -14.13
N LYS A 119 -7.39 2.27 -13.96
CA LYS A 119 -8.30 1.79 -15.01
C LYS A 119 -8.19 2.61 -16.28
N ASN A 120 -7.93 3.90 -16.14
CA ASN A 120 -7.84 4.82 -17.28
C ASN A 120 -6.43 4.93 -17.86
N GLU A 121 -5.47 4.23 -17.28
CA GLU A 121 -4.07 4.33 -17.70
C GLU A 121 -3.69 3.10 -18.50
N ARG A 122 -3.93 3.14 -19.79
CA ARG A 122 -3.80 1.95 -20.65
C ARG A 122 -2.38 1.44 -20.83
N LYS A 123 -1.40 2.34 -20.73
CA LYS A 123 -0.01 1.99 -20.99
C LYS A 123 0.77 1.71 -19.72
N VAL A 124 0.08 1.72 -18.59
CA VAL A 124 0.72 1.53 -17.30
C VAL A 124 -0.05 0.44 -16.56
N GLU A 125 0.69 -0.51 -16.04
CA GLU A 125 0.12 -1.59 -15.25
C GLU A 125 0.48 -1.41 -13.79
N TYR A 126 -0.11 -2.22 -12.94
CA TYR A 126 0.18 -2.15 -11.51
C TYR A 126 0.12 -3.54 -10.89
N PHE A 127 0.64 -3.63 -9.69
CA PHE A 127 0.50 -4.81 -8.88
C PHE A 127 0.55 -4.40 -7.42
N GLY A 128 -0.26 -5.02 -6.59
CA GLY A 128 -0.28 -4.74 -5.17
C GLY A 128 -0.28 -6.00 -4.34
N GLY A 129 0.43 -5.95 -3.21
CA GLY A 129 0.43 -7.03 -2.24
C GLY A 129 -0.14 -6.54 -0.93
N ILE A 130 -1.14 -7.22 -0.41
CA ILE A 130 -1.83 -6.83 0.82
C ILE A 130 -1.31 -7.68 1.96
N GLY A 131 -0.69 -7.03 2.94
CA GLY A 131 -0.15 -7.71 4.10
C GLY A 131 -1.22 -8.03 5.13
N LYS A 132 -0.99 -9.09 5.86
CA LYS A 132 -1.90 -9.52 6.90
C LYS A 132 -2.02 -8.45 7.99
N PRO A 133 -3.23 -8.12 8.43
CA PRO A 133 -3.40 -7.15 9.52
C PRO A 133 -2.77 -7.66 10.81
N VAL A 134 -2.23 -6.73 11.59
CA VAL A 134 -1.65 -7.01 12.90
C VAL A 134 -2.29 -6.10 13.93
N GLU A 135 -2.32 -6.53 15.19
CA GLU A 135 -3.03 -5.79 16.24
C GLU A 135 -2.13 -4.80 16.97
N ARG A 136 -0.82 -4.93 16.84
CA ARG A 136 0.11 -4.06 17.56
C ARG A 136 1.07 -3.43 16.59
N ILE A 137 1.31 -2.13 16.79
CA ILE A 137 2.21 -1.42 15.89
C ILE A 137 3.61 -2.02 15.88
N ARG A 138 4.06 -2.58 17.00
CA ARG A 138 5.39 -3.22 17.04
C ARG A 138 5.48 -4.45 16.15
N ASN A 139 4.33 -4.99 15.73
CA ASN A 139 4.29 -6.14 14.84
C ASN A 139 4.05 -5.73 13.38
N LEU A 140 4.11 -4.45 13.09
CA LEU A 140 3.88 -3.95 11.74
C LEU A 140 4.84 -4.57 10.74
N GLY A 141 6.05 -4.91 11.19
CA GLY A 141 7.03 -5.58 10.33
C GLY A 141 6.55 -6.91 9.80
N GLN A 142 5.69 -7.60 10.54
CA GLN A 142 5.13 -8.86 10.06
C GLN A 142 4.20 -8.63 8.88
N SER A 143 3.37 -7.58 8.96
CA SER A 143 2.50 -7.22 7.86
C SER A 143 3.31 -6.80 6.64
N PHE A 144 4.40 -6.06 6.86
CA PHE A 144 5.28 -5.63 5.80
C PHE A 144 5.93 -6.82 5.10
N ARG A 145 6.47 -7.77 5.85
CA ARG A 145 7.13 -8.94 5.29
C ARG A 145 6.13 -9.82 4.54
N ASP A 146 4.91 -9.93 5.07
CA ASP A 146 3.85 -10.68 4.39
C ASP A 146 3.51 -10.02 3.06
N ALA A 147 3.37 -8.70 3.07
CA ALA A 147 3.09 -7.95 1.85
C ALA A 147 4.23 -8.11 0.84
N GLU A 148 5.49 -8.09 1.30
CA GLU A 148 6.64 -8.28 0.41
C GLU A 148 6.64 -9.65 -0.23
N ARG A 149 6.34 -10.68 0.54
CA ARG A 149 6.29 -12.05 0.03
C ARG A 149 5.23 -12.17 -1.06
N ILE A 150 4.08 -11.59 -0.82
CA ILE A 150 2.98 -11.63 -1.78
C ILE A 150 3.32 -10.76 -3.00
N PHE A 151 3.88 -9.61 -2.77
CA PHE A 151 4.23 -8.67 -3.83
C PHE A 151 5.27 -9.29 -4.78
N ALA A 152 6.13 -10.16 -4.27
CA ALA A 152 7.12 -10.84 -5.11
C ALA A 152 6.48 -11.75 -6.14
N GLU A 153 5.22 -12.14 -5.95
CA GLU A 153 4.51 -12.96 -6.92
C GLU A 153 4.19 -12.22 -8.21
N ARG A 154 4.41 -10.90 -8.25
CA ARG A 154 4.16 -10.12 -9.46
C ARG A 154 4.97 -10.61 -10.66
N PHE A 155 6.08 -11.29 -10.40
CA PHE A 155 6.93 -11.80 -11.48
C PHE A 155 6.34 -13.02 -12.17
N THR A 156 5.41 -13.71 -11.52
CA THR A 156 4.81 -14.92 -12.06
C THR A 156 3.29 -14.83 -12.19
N ARG A 157 2.72 -13.71 -11.78
CA ARG A 157 1.28 -13.50 -11.83
C ARG A 157 0.93 -12.42 -12.84
N GLN A 158 -0.33 -12.43 -13.22
CA GLN A 158 -0.86 -11.41 -14.11
C GLN A 158 -0.86 -10.05 -13.40
N SER A 159 -0.55 -9.00 -14.14
CA SER A 159 -0.57 -7.65 -13.58
C SER A 159 -2.00 -7.15 -13.39
N ASN A 160 -2.12 -5.93 -12.89
CA ASN A 160 -3.39 -5.22 -12.69
C ASN A 160 -4.29 -5.92 -11.68
N GLN A 161 -3.70 -6.28 -10.55
CA GLN A 161 -4.44 -6.90 -9.47
C GLN A 161 -3.77 -6.65 -8.13
N PHE A 162 -4.55 -6.88 -7.08
CA PHE A 162 -4.07 -6.91 -5.70
C PHE A 162 -4.22 -8.33 -5.20
N LEU A 163 -3.19 -8.83 -4.52
CA LEU A 163 -3.21 -10.17 -3.93
C LEU A 163 -3.05 -10.08 -2.43
N SER A 164 -3.69 -11.01 -1.74
CA SER A 164 -3.44 -11.17 -0.31
C SER A 164 -3.08 -12.64 -0.06
N GLY A 165 -2.40 -12.88 1.06
CA GLY A 165 -2.00 -14.22 1.43
C GLY A 165 -3.04 -14.95 2.26
N PHE A 166 -4.25 -14.38 2.34
CA PHE A 166 -5.32 -14.95 3.15
C PHE A 166 -6.14 -15.95 2.35
N GLU A 167 -7.06 -16.61 3.04
CA GLU A 167 -7.95 -17.56 2.40
C GLU A 167 -8.77 -16.94 1.28
N LYS A 168 -9.06 -15.65 1.41
CA LYS A 168 -9.83 -14.94 0.39
C LYS A 168 -8.93 -14.24 -0.60
N MET A 169 -7.90 -14.92 -1.02
CA MET A 169 -7.03 -14.42 -2.07
C MET A 169 -7.87 -14.08 -3.28
N ASP A 170 -7.35 -13.17 -4.07
CA ASP A 170 -7.98 -12.79 -5.34
C ASP A 170 -9.30 -12.06 -5.14
N VAL A 171 -9.51 -11.50 -3.96
CA VAL A 171 -10.74 -10.75 -3.67
C VAL A 171 -10.94 -9.61 -4.67
N TYR A 172 -9.84 -9.09 -5.19
CA TYR A 172 -9.88 -7.92 -6.08
C TYR A 172 -9.61 -8.27 -7.54
N LYS A 173 -9.66 -9.54 -7.88
CA LYS A 173 -9.57 -9.98 -9.27
C LYS A 173 -10.94 -9.87 -9.92
N ASP A 174 -10.96 -9.95 -11.25
CA ASP A 174 -12.24 -9.95 -11.91
C ASP A 174 -12.96 -11.29 -11.70
N ASP A 175 -14.28 -11.24 -11.85
CA ASP A 175 -15.13 -12.38 -11.56
C ASP A 175 -14.84 -13.58 -12.44
N GLU A 176 -14.46 -13.35 -13.67
CA GLU A 176 -14.19 -14.43 -14.59
C GLU A 176 -13.07 -15.35 -14.10
N PHE A 177 -12.02 -14.75 -13.55
CA PHE A 177 -10.92 -15.51 -12.99
C PHE A 177 -11.38 -16.34 -11.81
N GLN A 178 -12.17 -15.75 -10.93
CA GLN A 178 -12.66 -16.44 -9.74
C GLN A 178 -13.55 -17.61 -10.09
N ILE A 179 -14.38 -17.44 -11.09
CA ILE A 179 -15.25 -18.53 -11.56
C ILE A 179 -14.44 -19.69 -12.06
N LYS A 180 -13.35 -19.42 -12.77
CA LYS A 180 -12.45 -20.46 -13.25
C LYS A 180 -11.85 -21.25 -12.11
N ASP A 181 -11.39 -20.54 -11.09
CA ASP A 181 -10.80 -21.18 -9.92
C ASP A 181 -11.80 -22.09 -9.23
N LEU A 182 -13.03 -21.65 -9.15
CA LEU A 182 -14.07 -22.42 -8.50
C LEU A 182 -14.46 -23.66 -9.31
N GLY A 183 -14.27 -23.58 -10.61
CA GLY A 183 -14.61 -24.69 -11.50
C GLY A 183 -13.64 -25.85 -11.39
N ASP A 184 -12.49 -25.62 -10.82
CA ASP A 184 -11.49 -26.66 -10.64
C ASP A 184 -11.69 -27.38 -9.33
#